data_762ea0ced71cb2686245424381555e1d
#
_entry.id   762ea0ced71cb2686245424381555e1d
#
_cell.length_a   1.000
_cell.length_b   1.000
_cell.length_c   1.000
_cell.angle_alpha   90.00
_cell.angle_beta   90.00
_cell.angle_gamma   90.00
#
_symmetry.space_group_name_H-M   'P 1'
#
loop_
_entity.id
_entity.type
_entity.pdbx_description
1 polymer ?
#
loop_
_entity_poly.entity_id
_entity_poly.type
_entity_poly.pdbx_seq_one_letter_code
_entity_poly.pdbx_strand_id
1 'polypeptide(L)'
;VMSLIAIAVVAKSAYIMIVQKNYWLEVAAKQKKDNVPILPTRGNILSSDGELMASSLPEFKIYIDFKTLKEAGKDTAFVDSINYICKGLNELFPEKTAGEFKQELLEGLKEEKRHCPIWKNRIDYNTYKEVKKLPVFKYDKFKSGFHEEEFNARRRPFGSLAQRTVGDLYGSKDVARCGLELSFDSILRGTNGVENRRKIRNKYLSRSEER
;
A
#
# COMPACT_ATOMS: atom_id res chain seq x y z
N VAL A 1 50.49 -6.72 21.87
CA VAL A 1 49.09 -7.21 21.80
C VAL A 1 48.28 -6.33 20.86
N MET A 2 48.23 -4.99 21.05
CA MET A 2 47.43 -4.07 20.21
C MET A 2 47.85 -4.09 18.75
N SER A 3 49.13 -4.16 18.42
CA SER A 3 49.61 -4.26 17.03
C SER A 3 49.19 -5.55 16.33
N LEU A 4 49.18 -6.69 17.03
CA LEU A 4 48.69 -7.95 16.49
C LEU A 4 47.19 -7.92 16.18
N ILE A 5 46.39 -7.30 17.06
CA ILE A 5 44.96 -7.10 16.83
C ILE A 5 44.74 -6.22 15.59
N ALA A 6 45.47 -5.12 15.47
CA ALA A 6 45.40 -4.23 14.33
C ALA A 6 45.72 -4.96 13.00
N ILE A 7 46.77 -5.74 12.97
CA ILE A 7 47.14 -6.55 11.80
C ILE A 7 46.03 -7.56 11.47
N ALA A 8 45.47 -8.26 12.46
CA ALA A 8 44.40 -9.22 12.25
C ALA A 8 43.13 -8.58 11.67
N VAL A 9 42.77 -7.38 12.12
CA VAL A 9 41.62 -6.62 11.59
C VAL A 9 41.85 -6.22 10.13
N VAL A 10 43.05 -5.70 9.81
CA VAL A 10 43.39 -5.30 8.44
C VAL A 10 43.42 -6.53 7.52
N ALA A 11 44.02 -7.64 7.94
CA ALA A 11 44.04 -8.88 7.18
C ALA A 11 42.61 -9.43 6.92
N LYS A 12 41.77 -9.41 7.92
CA LYS A 12 40.37 -9.83 7.78
C LYS A 12 39.59 -8.91 6.83
N SER A 13 39.81 -7.61 6.91
CA SER A 13 39.20 -6.63 6.03
C SER A 13 39.63 -6.85 4.57
N ALA A 14 40.93 -7.05 4.34
CA ALA A 14 41.46 -7.37 3.02
C ALA A 14 40.89 -8.69 2.47
N TYR A 15 40.79 -9.72 3.31
CA TYR A 15 40.16 -11.00 2.93
C TYR A 15 38.73 -10.81 2.46
N ILE A 16 37.89 -10.07 3.22
CA ILE A 16 36.52 -9.78 2.84
C ILE A 16 36.46 -9.01 1.51
N MET A 17 37.34 -8.02 1.34
CA MET A 17 37.35 -7.16 0.16
C MET A 17 37.77 -7.91 -1.11
N ILE A 18 38.73 -8.84 -1.02
CA ILE A 18 39.29 -9.52 -2.17
C ILE A 18 38.58 -10.86 -2.43
N VAL A 19 38.48 -11.72 -1.41
CA VAL A 19 37.99 -13.09 -1.57
C VAL A 19 36.47 -13.16 -1.55
N GLN A 20 35.82 -12.39 -0.65
CA GLN A 20 34.37 -12.43 -0.51
C GLN A 20 33.66 -11.33 -1.31
N LYS A 21 34.36 -10.61 -2.18
CA LYS A 21 33.78 -9.51 -2.98
C LYS A 21 32.52 -9.91 -3.73
N ASN A 22 32.53 -11.01 -4.45
CA ASN A 22 31.43 -11.46 -5.27
C ASN A 22 30.20 -11.83 -4.42
N TYR A 23 30.41 -12.50 -3.29
CA TYR A 23 29.36 -12.82 -2.35
C TYR A 23 28.66 -11.56 -1.83
N TRP A 24 29.42 -10.57 -1.38
CA TRP A 24 28.84 -9.33 -0.84
C TRP A 24 28.19 -8.45 -1.91
N LEU A 25 28.70 -8.48 -3.15
CA LEU A 25 28.04 -7.83 -4.29
C LEU A 25 26.69 -8.48 -4.61
N GLU A 26 26.60 -9.81 -4.57
CA GLU A 26 25.34 -10.52 -4.77
C GLU A 26 24.34 -10.23 -3.64
N VAL A 27 24.77 -10.21 -2.38
CA VAL A 27 23.93 -9.81 -1.25
C VAL A 27 23.44 -8.37 -1.41
N ALA A 28 24.30 -7.45 -1.83
CA ALA A 28 23.94 -6.06 -2.09
C ALA A 28 22.93 -5.93 -3.24
N ALA A 29 23.11 -6.71 -4.32
CA ALA A 29 22.17 -6.74 -5.44
C ALA A 29 20.79 -7.24 -5.02
N LYS A 30 20.71 -8.25 -4.16
CA LYS A 30 19.43 -8.74 -3.60
C LYS A 30 18.72 -7.72 -2.72
N GLN A 31 19.43 -6.73 -2.18
CA GLN A 31 18.84 -5.66 -1.36
C GLN A 31 18.31 -4.48 -2.18
N LYS A 32 18.71 -4.39 -3.45
CA LYS A 32 18.20 -3.38 -4.39
C LYS A 32 17.16 -4.03 -5.30
N LYS A 33 16.06 -3.35 -5.48
CA LYS A 33 15.10 -3.62 -6.56
C LYS A 33 15.03 -2.36 -7.40
N ASP A 34 15.83 -2.34 -8.44
CA ASP A 34 15.86 -1.25 -9.41
C ASP A 34 14.78 -1.49 -10.48
N ASN A 35 14.25 -0.40 -11.01
CA ASN A 35 13.27 -0.41 -12.10
C ASN A 35 11.97 -1.17 -11.78
N VAL A 36 11.47 -1.07 -10.54
CA VAL A 36 10.12 -1.58 -10.21
C VAL A 36 9.08 -0.72 -10.93
N PRO A 37 8.27 -1.28 -11.86
CA PRO A 37 7.30 -0.48 -12.57
C PRO A 37 6.19 -0.02 -11.63
N ILE A 38 5.87 1.27 -11.69
CA ILE A 38 4.70 1.86 -11.05
C ILE A 38 3.64 2.04 -12.14
N LEU A 39 2.47 1.45 -11.93
CA LEU A 39 1.36 1.63 -12.85
C LEU A 39 0.84 3.06 -12.78
N PRO A 40 0.67 3.75 -13.91
CA PRO A 40 0.11 5.09 -13.93
C PRO A 40 -1.38 5.07 -13.60
N THR A 41 -1.88 6.16 -13.08
CA THR A 41 -3.32 6.37 -12.96
C THR A 41 -3.89 6.69 -14.35
N ARG A 42 -4.95 5.97 -14.74
CA ARG A 42 -5.60 6.16 -16.03
C ARG A 42 -6.19 7.57 -16.17
N GLY A 43 -5.97 8.20 -17.29
CA GLY A 43 -6.40 9.57 -17.58
C GLY A 43 -7.93 9.76 -17.55
N ASN A 44 -8.37 10.99 -17.41
CA ASN A 44 -9.80 11.35 -17.37
C ASN A 44 -10.36 11.51 -18.78
N ILE A 45 -11.67 11.24 -18.93
CA ILE A 45 -12.45 11.60 -20.11
C ILE A 45 -13.38 12.72 -19.70
N LEU A 46 -13.29 13.84 -20.40
CA LEU A 46 -14.07 15.03 -20.18
C LEU A 46 -15.07 15.24 -21.32
N SER A 47 -16.18 15.90 -21.04
CA SER A 47 -17.08 16.43 -22.06
C SER A 47 -16.53 17.73 -22.66
N SER A 48 -17.21 18.30 -23.66
CA SER A 48 -16.79 19.55 -24.31
C SER A 48 -16.80 20.78 -23.36
N ASP A 49 -17.62 20.72 -22.34
CA ASP A 49 -17.77 21.75 -21.29
C ASP A 49 -16.88 21.50 -20.07
N GLY A 50 -16.02 20.47 -20.11
CA GLY A 50 -15.03 20.16 -19.07
C GLY A 50 -15.53 19.28 -17.95
N GLU A 51 -16.76 18.77 -18.01
CA GLU A 51 -17.32 17.87 -17.00
C GLU A 51 -16.69 16.47 -17.07
N LEU A 52 -16.50 15.84 -15.92
CA LEU A 52 -15.88 14.52 -15.82
C LEU A 52 -16.84 13.40 -16.24
N MET A 53 -16.66 12.86 -17.44
CA MET A 53 -17.43 11.72 -17.94
C MET A 53 -16.91 10.37 -17.41
N ALA A 54 -15.60 10.22 -17.28
CA ALA A 54 -14.96 9.09 -16.61
C ALA A 54 -13.66 9.52 -15.93
N SER A 55 -13.45 9.07 -14.70
CA SER A 55 -12.27 9.37 -13.90
C SER A 55 -11.82 8.15 -13.10
N SER A 56 -10.53 8.05 -12.86
CA SER A 56 -9.95 7.03 -11.96
C SER A 56 -9.78 7.65 -10.58
N LEU A 57 -10.46 7.05 -9.59
CA LEU A 57 -10.37 7.47 -8.19
C LEU A 57 -9.70 6.37 -7.38
N PRO A 58 -8.83 6.74 -6.42
CA PRO A 58 -8.23 5.76 -5.53
C PRO A 58 -9.25 5.17 -4.57
N GLU A 59 -9.29 3.85 -4.50
CA GLU A 59 -10.02 3.07 -3.50
C GLU A 59 -9.02 2.28 -2.67
N PHE A 60 -9.34 2.02 -1.42
CA PHE A 60 -8.43 1.38 -0.48
C PHE A 60 -9.06 0.13 0.13
N LYS A 61 -8.26 -0.94 0.24
CA LYS A 61 -8.52 -2.02 1.18
C LYS A 61 -7.65 -1.80 2.40
N ILE A 62 -8.24 -1.94 3.57
CA ILE A 62 -7.58 -1.71 4.85
C ILE A 62 -7.52 -2.98 5.67
N TYR A 63 -6.36 -3.27 6.23
CA TYR A 63 -6.12 -4.42 7.08
C TYR A 63 -5.09 -4.14 8.19
N ILE A 64 -5.05 -4.99 9.20
CA ILE A 64 -4.10 -4.90 10.30
C ILE A 64 -3.18 -6.12 10.29
N ASP A 65 -1.89 -5.90 10.46
CA ASP A 65 -0.88 -6.89 10.82
C ASP A 65 -0.64 -6.83 12.33
N PHE A 66 -1.30 -7.72 13.07
CA PHE A 66 -1.18 -7.78 14.52
C PHE A 66 0.19 -8.25 14.99
N LYS A 67 0.91 -9.01 14.18
CA LYS A 67 2.28 -9.41 14.51
C LYS A 67 3.20 -8.19 14.51
N THR A 68 3.13 -7.33 13.48
CA THR A 68 3.89 -6.08 13.43
C THR A 68 3.51 -5.14 14.58
N LEU A 69 2.22 -5.06 14.94
CA LEU A 69 1.72 -4.26 16.07
C LEU A 69 2.36 -4.72 17.40
N LYS A 70 2.41 -6.02 17.63
CA LYS A 70 3.00 -6.64 18.84
C LYS A 70 4.53 -6.47 18.88
N GLU A 71 5.22 -6.72 17.76
CA GLU A 71 6.67 -6.48 17.63
C GLU A 71 7.04 -5.01 17.88
N ALA A 72 6.15 -4.08 17.59
CA ALA A 72 6.31 -2.65 17.88
C ALA A 72 5.97 -2.27 19.34
N GLY A 73 5.49 -3.20 20.16
CA GLY A 73 5.06 -2.94 21.55
C GLY A 73 3.87 -1.99 21.67
N LYS A 74 2.96 -2.03 20.71
CA LYS A 74 1.76 -1.18 20.66
C LYS A 74 0.45 -1.96 20.89
N ASP A 75 0.54 -3.23 21.24
CA ASP A 75 -0.57 -4.11 21.56
C ASP A 75 -1.39 -3.61 22.76
N THR A 76 -0.73 -3.19 23.84
CA THR A 76 -1.38 -2.60 25.03
C THR A 76 -2.14 -1.32 24.66
N ALA A 77 -1.49 -0.38 23.96
CA ALA A 77 -2.14 0.85 23.52
C ALA A 77 -3.31 0.60 22.57
N PHE A 78 -3.25 -0.46 21.77
CA PHE A 78 -4.36 -0.89 20.91
C PHE A 78 -5.54 -1.41 21.73
N VAL A 79 -5.28 -2.28 22.72
CA VAL A 79 -6.32 -2.82 23.61
C VAL A 79 -6.97 -1.71 24.43
N ASP A 80 -6.20 -0.77 24.97
CA ASP A 80 -6.72 0.38 25.73
C ASP A 80 -7.63 1.27 24.88
N SER A 81 -7.28 1.42 23.59
CA SER A 81 -8.03 2.27 22.66
C SER A 81 -9.13 1.54 21.89
N ILE A 82 -9.28 0.22 22.05
CA ILE A 82 -10.13 -0.62 21.20
C ILE A 82 -11.59 -0.16 21.17
N ASN A 83 -12.13 0.27 22.31
CA ASN A 83 -13.52 0.74 22.37
C ASN A 83 -13.73 2.01 21.53
N TYR A 84 -12.74 2.90 21.54
CA TYR A 84 -12.77 4.13 20.74
C TYR A 84 -12.62 3.81 19.24
N ILE A 85 -11.68 2.91 18.92
CA ILE A 85 -11.48 2.44 17.53
C ILE A 85 -12.76 1.81 16.98
N CYS A 86 -13.37 0.88 17.73
CA CYS A 86 -14.59 0.20 17.31
C CYS A 86 -15.79 1.15 17.17
N LYS A 87 -15.91 2.16 18.03
CA LYS A 87 -16.92 3.20 17.90
C LYS A 87 -16.73 4.02 16.63
N GLY A 88 -15.51 4.49 16.36
CA GLY A 88 -15.19 5.22 15.13
C GLY A 88 -15.38 4.37 13.86
N LEU A 89 -15.04 3.07 13.90
CA LEU A 89 -15.31 2.17 12.79
C LEU A 89 -16.83 1.96 12.57
N ASN A 90 -17.64 1.85 13.63
CA ASN A 90 -19.08 1.72 13.50
C ASN A 90 -19.74 3.00 12.93
N GLU A 91 -19.23 4.19 13.28
CA GLU A 91 -19.69 5.45 12.70
C GLU A 91 -19.41 5.53 11.18
N LEU A 92 -18.28 4.99 10.72
CA LEU A 92 -17.89 4.96 9.31
C LEU A 92 -18.53 3.79 8.54
N PHE A 93 -18.81 2.68 9.22
CA PHE A 93 -19.36 1.45 8.65
C PHE A 93 -20.57 0.96 9.47
N PRO A 94 -21.73 1.61 9.31
CA PRO A 94 -22.93 1.32 10.13
C PRO A 94 -23.51 -0.08 9.89
N GLU A 95 -23.08 -0.77 8.83
CA GLU A 95 -23.49 -2.16 8.52
C GLU A 95 -23.01 -3.17 9.58
N LYS A 96 -22.02 -2.81 10.41
CA LYS A 96 -21.41 -3.67 11.41
C LYS A 96 -21.35 -2.99 12.76
N THR A 97 -21.76 -3.71 13.80
CA THR A 97 -21.79 -3.16 15.16
C THR A 97 -20.38 -3.01 15.76
N ALA A 98 -20.21 -2.06 16.68
CA ALA A 98 -18.97 -1.88 17.41
C ALA A 98 -18.53 -3.14 18.17
N GLY A 99 -19.50 -3.96 18.63
CA GLY A 99 -19.25 -5.24 19.31
C GLY A 99 -18.61 -6.27 18.37
N GLU A 100 -19.11 -6.40 17.15
CA GLU A 100 -18.57 -7.30 16.14
C GLU A 100 -17.15 -6.89 15.73
N PHE A 101 -16.90 -5.60 15.48
CA PHE A 101 -15.55 -5.10 15.24
C PHE A 101 -14.60 -5.46 16.37
N LYS A 102 -15.04 -5.26 17.63
CA LYS A 102 -14.23 -5.56 18.79
C LYS A 102 -13.87 -7.04 18.88
N GLN A 103 -14.84 -7.92 18.64
CA GLN A 103 -14.63 -9.36 18.69
C GLN A 103 -13.61 -9.79 17.63
N GLU A 104 -13.77 -9.39 16.37
CA GLU A 104 -12.86 -9.75 15.28
C GLU A 104 -11.44 -9.21 15.47
N LEU A 105 -11.30 -7.96 15.95
CA LEU A 105 -10.01 -7.35 16.19
C LEU A 105 -9.28 -8.02 17.37
N LEU A 106 -9.99 -8.38 18.45
CA LEU A 106 -9.40 -9.10 19.57
C LEU A 106 -9.03 -10.55 19.20
N GLU A 107 -9.85 -11.22 18.39
CA GLU A 107 -9.54 -12.55 17.87
C GLU A 107 -8.30 -12.50 16.96
N GLY A 108 -8.24 -11.53 16.04
CA GLY A 108 -7.06 -11.30 15.21
C GLY A 108 -5.79 -11.02 16.01
N LEU A 109 -5.89 -10.25 17.10
CA LEU A 109 -4.77 -9.97 18.00
C LEU A 109 -4.31 -11.23 18.75
N LYS A 110 -5.24 -12.07 19.23
CA LYS A 110 -4.93 -13.37 19.89
C LYS A 110 -4.18 -14.32 18.97
N GLU A 111 -4.63 -14.41 17.72
CA GLU A 111 -4.05 -15.31 16.71
C GLU A 111 -2.82 -14.71 16.01
N GLU A 112 -2.42 -13.49 16.35
CA GLU A 112 -1.32 -12.76 15.70
C GLU A 112 -1.44 -12.75 14.17
N LYS A 113 -2.68 -12.60 13.66
CA LYS A 113 -2.95 -12.58 12.23
C LYS A 113 -2.16 -11.47 11.55
N ARG A 114 -1.42 -11.81 10.49
CA ARG A 114 -0.67 -10.83 9.68
C ARG A 114 -1.54 -10.07 8.68
N HIS A 115 -2.68 -10.62 8.32
CA HIS A 115 -3.63 -10.01 7.38
C HIS A 115 -5.04 -10.15 7.93
N CYS A 116 -5.44 -9.23 8.79
CA CYS A 116 -6.79 -9.13 9.31
C CYS A 116 -7.50 -7.97 8.63
N PRO A 117 -8.44 -8.21 7.69
CA PRO A 117 -9.16 -7.13 7.04
C PRO A 117 -10.07 -6.43 8.06
N ILE A 118 -9.99 -5.10 8.13
CA ILE A 118 -10.88 -4.27 8.96
C ILE A 118 -12.25 -4.19 8.29
N TRP A 119 -12.24 -4.02 6.96
CA TRP A 119 -13.44 -3.96 6.15
C TRP A 119 -13.31 -4.84 4.91
N LYS A 120 -14.41 -5.51 4.56
CA LYS A 120 -14.42 -6.48 3.46
C LYS A 120 -14.31 -5.83 2.08
N ASN A 121 -14.98 -4.69 1.92
CA ASN A 121 -15.07 -3.98 0.65
C ASN A 121 -13.98 -2.92 0.54
N ARG A 122 -13.79 -2.39 -0.67
CA ARG A 122 -12.96 -1.21 -0.89
C ARG A 122 -13.66 0.02 -0.35
N ILE A 123 -12.89 0.96 0.16
CA ILE A 123 -13.36 2.24 0.69
C ILE A 123 -12.78 3.38 -0.13
N ASP A 124 -13.47 4.49 -0.17
CA ASP A 124 -13.03 5.71 -0.81
C ASP A 124 -11.93 6.42 0.01
N TYR A 125 -11.26 7.37 -0.62
CA TYR A 125 -10.16 8.13 0.01
C TYR A 125 -10.60 8.89 1.26
N ASN A 126 -11.82 9.46 1.28
CA ASN A 126 -12.30 10.21 2.44
C ASN A 126 -12.49 9.30 3.65
N THR A 127 -13.17 8.18 3.46
CA THR A 127 -13.35 7.16 4.52
C THR A 127 -12.01 6.62 5.00
N TYR A 128 -11.07 6.32 4.09
CA TYR A 128 -9.72 5.92 4.45
C TYR A 128 -9.02 6.94 5.35
N LYS A 129 -9.12 8.24 4.99
CA LYS A 129 -8.52 9.33 5.76
C LYS A 129 -9.09 9.43 7.18
N GLU A 130 -10.41 9.21 7.33
CA GLU A 130 -11.06 9.19 8.65
C GLU A 130 -10.64 7.97 9.47
N VAL A 131 -10.57 6.77 8.87
CA VAL A 131 -10.05 5.57 9.56
C VAL A 131 -8.61 5.80 10.04
N LYS A 132 -7.77 6.45 9.22
CA LYS A 132 -6.37 6.72 9.57
C LYS A 132 -6.21 7.71 10.72
N LYS A 133 -7.22 8.52 11.05
CA LYS A 133 -7.20 9.42 12.22
C LYS A 133 -7.43 8.67 13.54
N LEU A 134 -7.96 7.46 13.50
CA LEU A 134 -8.26 6.68 14.70
C LEU A 134 -7.00 6.40 15.52
N PRO A 135 -7.11 6.24 16.85
CA PRO A 135 -6.00 5.89 17.73
C PRO A 135 -5.25 4.67 17.20
N VAL A 136 -3.93 4.64 17.38
CA VAL A 136 -3.02 3.62 16.85
C VAL A 136 -2.87 3.67 15.33
N PHE A 137 -3.94 3.76 14.52
CA PHE A 137 -3.86 3.79 13.05
C PHE A 137 -3.17 5.04 12.49
N LYS A 138 -3.15 6.14 13.25
CA LYS A 138 -2.42 7.36 12.90
C LYS A 138 -0.89 7.20 12.84
N TYR A 139 -0.34 6.16 13.46
CA TYR A 139 1.10 5.91 13.43
C TYR A 139 1.50 5.27 12.08
N ASP A 140 2.82 5.34 11.79
CA ASP A 140 3.40 4.68 10.63
C ASP A 140 3.05 3.18 10.62
N LYS A 141 2.82 2.61 9.44
CA LYS A 141 2.43 1.21 9.21
C LYS A 141 3.27 0.17 9.97
N PHE A 142 4.55 0.48 10.20
CA PHE A 142 5.47 -0.39 10.93
C PHE A 142 5.35 -0.28 12.46
N LYS A 143 4.59 0.69 12.96
CA LYS A 143 4.30 0.84 14.38
C LYS A 143 2.87 0.50 14.74
N SER A 144 1.96 0.77 13.82
CA SER A 144 0.53 0.52 14.01
C SER A 144 0.08 -0.84 13.51
N GLY A 145 0.87 -1.49 12.63
CA GLY A 145 0.40 -2.65 11.87
C GLY A 145 -0.74 -2.35 10.91
N PHE A 146 -1.16 -1.09 10.78
CA PHE A 146 -2.21 -0.69 9.86
C PHE A 146 -1.64 -0.57 8.45
N HIS A 147 -2.20 -1.33 7.53
CA HIS A 147 -1.80 -1.36 6.13
C HIS A 147 -2.96 -1.02 5.23
N GLU A 148 -2.65 -0.32 4.17
CA GLU A 148 -3.55 0.00 3.07
C GLU A 148 -3.03 -0.61 1.76
N GLU A 149 -3.96 -1.07 0.95
CA GLU A 149 -3.71 -1.49 -0.42
C GLU A 149 -4.55 -0.61 -1.35
N GLU A 150 -3.86 0.17 -2.19
CA GLU A 150 -4.49 1.12 -3.09
C GLU A 150 -4.91 0.45 -4.40
N PHE A 151 -6.11 0.75 -4.84
CA PHE A 151 -6.69 0.34 -6.12
C PHE A 151 -7.20 1.55 -6.85
N ASN A 152 -7.07 1.58 -8.16
CA ASN A 152 -7.69 2.60 -8.99
C ASN A 152 -9.05 2.08 -9.50
N ALA A 153 -10.13 2.73 -9.08
CA ALA A 153 -11.47 2.41 -9.55
C ALA A 153 -11.92 3.41 -10.61
N ARG A 154 -12.38 2.90 -11.75
CA ARG A 154 -12.94 3.74 -12.80
C ARG A 154 -14.36 4.15 -12.41
N ARG A 155 -14.59 5.45 -12.22
CA ARG A 155 -15.88 6.01 -11.84
C ARG A 155 -16.43 6.88 -12.98
N ARG A 156 -17.76 6.82 -13.14
CA ARG A 156 -18.54 7.65 -14.06
C ARG A 156 -19.54 8.46 -13.25
N PRO A 157 -19.28 9.75 -13.00
CA PRO A 157 -20.16 10.57 -12.15
C PRO A 157 -21.60 10.63 -12.66
N PHE A 158 -21.80 10.64 -13.99
CA PHE A 158 -23.11 10.69 -14.63
C PHE A 158 -23.74 9.30 -14.89
N GLY A 159 -23.24 8.26 -14.25
CA GLY A 159 -23.79 6.90 -14.31
C GLY A 159 -23.84 6.32 -15.72
N SER A 160 -25.06 6.08 -16.23
CA SER A 160 -25.28 5.49 -17.55
C SER A 160 -25.22 6.46 -18.73
N LEU A 161 -25.07 7.78 -18.46
CA LEU A 161 -25.01 8.78 -19.51
C LEU A 161 -23.83 8.50 -20.44
N ALA A 162 -24.09 8.41 -21.73
CA ALA A 162 -23.12 8.11 -22.79
C ALA A 162 -22.28 6.83 -22.54
N GLN A 163 -22.77 5.88 -21.75
CA GLN A 163 -22.03 4.68 -21.36
C GLN A 163 -21.45 3.92 -22.55
N ARG A 164 -22.19 3.75 -23.64
CA ARG A 164 -21.72 3.05 -24.84
C ARG A 164 -20.63 3.84 -25.58
N THR A 165 -20.74 5.18 -25.57
CA THR A 165 -19.77 6.06 -26.21
C THR A 165 -18.47 6.14 -25.41
N VAL A 166 -18.59 6.36 -24.11
CA VAL A 166 -17.42 6.40 -23.19
C VAL A 166 -16.77 5.01 -23.10
N GLY A 167 -17.59 3.99 -22.97
CA GLY A 167 -17.10 2.61 -22.80
C GLY A 167 -16.92 2.23 -21.35
N ASP A 168 -16.38 1.02 -21.14
CA ASP A 168 -16.16 0.47 -19.81
C ASP A 168 -14.88 -0.36 -19.76
N LEU A 169 -14.33 -0.50 -18.53
CA LEU A 169 -13.19 -1.36 -18.24
C LEU A 169 -13.69 -2.67 -17.62
N TYR A 170 -13.10 -3.78 -18.03
CA TYR A 170 -13.51 -5.11 -17.62
C TYR A 170 -12.34 -5.91 -17.06
N GLY A 171 -12.67 -6.67 -16.02
CA GLY A 171 -11.74 -7.59 -15.35
C GLY A 171 -10.74 -6.91 -14.43
N SER A 172 -9.88 -7.71 -13.82
CA SER A 172 -8.89 -7.28 -12.84
C SER A 172 -7.73 -6.44 -13.41
N LYS A 173 -7.60 -6.42 -14.74
CA LYS A 173 -6.52 -5.69 -15.45
C LYS A 173 -7.02 -4.41 -16.13
N ASP A 174 -8.24 -3.97 -15.84
CA ASP A 174 -8.85 -2.77 -16.42
C ASP A 174 -8.73 -2.72 -17.96
N VAL A 175 -9.15 -3.81 -18.61
CA VAL A 175 -9.07 -3.91 -20.07
C VAL A 175 -10.26 -3.20 -20.70
N ALA A 176 -9.99 -2.19 -21.55
CA ALA A 176 -11.01 -1.51 -22.33
C ALA A 176 -11.54 -2.41 -23.43
N ARG A 177 -12.87 -2.45 -23.65
CA ARG A 177 -13.50 -3.28 -24.66
C ARG A 177 -14.30 -2.51 -25.70
N CYS A 178 -14.71 -1.30 -25.41
CA CYS A 178 -15.54 -0.50 -26.32
C CYS A 178 -15.41 1.00 -26.03
N GLY A 179 -15.91 1.82 -26.96
CA GLY A 179 -16.03 3.26 -26.84
C GLY A 179 -14.71 4.00 -26.82
N LEU A 180 -14.72 5.20 -26.29
CA LEU A 180 -13.53 6.07 -26.14
C LEU A 180 -12.45 5.42 -25.29
N GLU A 181 -12.84 4.65 -24.28
CA GLU A 181 -11.91 3.89 -23.43
C GLU A 181 -11.02 2.97 -24.26
N LEU A 182 -11.59 2.30 -25.29
CA LEU A 182 -10.83 1.42 -26.19
C LEU A 182 -10.05 2.23 -27.24
N SER A 183 -10.70 3.19 -27.90
CA SER A 183 -10.09 3.97 -28.98
C SER A 183 -8.87 4.76 -28.52
N PHE A 184 -8.87 5.24 -27.29
CA PHE A 184 -7.80 6.03 -26.70
C PHE A 184 -7.05 5.31 -25.58
N ASP A 185 -7.14 3.96 -25.53
CA ASP A 185 -6.55 3.18 -24.44
C ASP A 185 -5.06 3.46 -24.23
N SER A 186 -4.28 3.57 -25.30
CA SER A 186 -2.84 3.85 -25.23
C SER A 186 -2.53 5.22 -24.58
N ILE A 187 -3.35 6.23 -24.87
CA ILE A 187 -3.20 7.57 -24.32
C ILE A 187 -3.70 7.62 -22.87
N LEU A 188 -4.90 7.04 -22.63
CA LEU A 188 -5.52 7.05 -21.32
C LEU A 188 -4.73 6.23 -20.29
N ARG A 189 -4.13 5.13 -20.72
CA ARG A 189 -3.34 4.26 -19.84
C ARG A 189 -2.04 4.92 -19.39
N GLY A 190 -1.48 5.83 -20.20
CA GLY A 190 -0.21 6.49 -19.93
C GLY A 190 1.00 5.55 -19.97
N THR A 191 2.13 6.04 -19.47
CA THR A 191 3.39 5.30 -19.41
C THR A 191 3.72 4.91 -17.98
N ASN A 192 4.26 3.70 -17.78
CA ASN A 192 4.67 3.25 -16.46
C ASN A 192 5.79 4.14 -15.92
N GLY A 193 5.66 4.55 -14.68
CA GLY A 193 6.75 5.12 -13.91
C GLY A 193 7.72 4.03 -13.46
N VAL A 194 8.88 4.45 -12.98
CA VAL A 194 9.91 3.54 -12.46
C VAL A 194 10.29 3.96 -11.05
N GLU A 195 10.35 3.00 -10.15
CA GLU A 195 10.75 3.22 -8.77
C GLU A 195 11.93 2.33 -8.41
N ASN A 196 12.94 2.93 -7.77
CA ASN A 196 14.06 2.20 -7.22
C ASN A 196 13.82 1.97 -5.72
N ARG A 197 13.75 0.71 -5.31
CA ARG A 197 13.51 0.29 -3.94
C ARG A 197 14.77 -0.27 -3.31
N ARG A 198 15.18 0.27 -2.16
CA ARG A 198 16.27 -0.26 -1.36
C ARG A 198 15.75 -0.85 -0.06
N LYS A 199 16.16 -2.07 0.23
CA LYS A 199 15.84 -2.73 1.51
C LYS A 199 16.74 -2.17 2.62
N ILE A 200 16.12 -1.59 3.66
CA ILE A 200 16.82 -1.14 4.87
C ILE A 200 16.23 -1.92 6.05
N ARG A 201 17.00 -2.85 6.58
CA ARG A 201 16.55 -3.86 7.56
C ARG A 201 15.37 -4.66 6.99
N ASN A 202 14.19 -4.57 7.60
CA ASN A 202 12.96 -5.25 7.15
C ASN A 202 12.05 -4.38 6.27
N LYS A 203 12.53 -3.21 5.83
CA LYS A 203 11.74 -2.21 5.08
C LYS A 203 12.35 -1.95 3.71
N TYR A 204 11.48 -1.69 2.73
CA TYR A 204 11.91 -1.10 1.46
C TYR A 204 11.61 0.40 1.51
N LEU A 205 12.64 1.22 1.32
CA LEU A 205 12.48 2.64 1.03
C LEU A 205 12.43 2.82 -0.48
N SER A 206 11.43 3.55 -0.92
CA SER A 206 11.27 3.93 -2.31
C SER A 206 11.88 5.31 -2.57
N ARG A 207 12.55 5.45 -3.69
CA ARG A 207 12.93 6.73 -4.24
C ARG A 207 12.27 6.81 -5.62
N SER A 208 11.19 7.56 -5.72
CA SER A 208 10.58 7.87 -7.01
C SER A 208 11.49 8.88 -7.73
N GLU A 209 11.95 8.53 -8.91
CA GLU A 209 12.51 9.50 -9.85
C GLU A 209 11.34 9.90 -10.76
N GLU A 210 10.81 11.10 -10.56
CA GLU A 210 9.95 11.75 -11.55
C GLU A 210 10.82 12.09 -12.76
N ARG A 211 10.47 11.49 -13.88
CA ARG A 211 10.96 11.91 -15.21
C ARG A 211 9.92 12.78 -15.87
#